data_ad5e47cc5b41141107949f28d16f6971
#
_entry.id   ad5e47cc5b41141107949f28d16f6971
#
_cell.length_a   1.000
_cell.length_b   1.000
_cell.length_c   1.000
_cell.angle_alpha   90.00
_cell.angle_beta   90.00
_cell.angle_gamma   90.00
#
_symmetry.space_group_name_H-M   'P 1'
#
loop_
_entity.id
_entity.type
_entity.pdbx_description
1 polymer ?
#
loop_
_entity_poly.entity_id
_entity_poly.type
_entity_poly.pdbx_seq_one_letter_code
_entity_poly.pdbx_strand_id
1 'polypeptide(L)'
;MKLGLLTGMMVLGGLTVAQAQVSTADSVLNHAGGKRLSVGGYGEAAFSRNFYSDNGNRYTKPSAYKNDPSHGRFDIPHAVIYLGYDFGKGWSMGSEIEFEHGGTGSSIEYEADEAIEFENEQEKGGEVELEQFWLQKTFSRALNIRAGHIVVPFGLVNAHHEPLNFFTVYRPEGENTILPSTWHQTGVSVFGRIKDWRYEAQFIAGLDAFHFSRANWIQKGSHSPFEFEPANKYGVMARIDNYSVAGLRLGVSGYYGQAMHNSVPHDMEYGSSKNIKGSVYLGSFDFTYNAHNWIARGNIDYGYVTDANRITQFTYPNTAQSGVTPYERGNGKYFGSHAIATMVEVGYDIFSQIPKLRQDNKKLYVFGHYEYYDSYVNAPSKKWTNRNIFAAGVNYYPIPQIAIKAEYNYRKLKSGYNDEPAVNIGIAYQGFFL
;
A
#
# COMPACT_ATOMS: atom_id res chain seq x y z
N MET A 1 -3.51 -31.79 64.46
CA MET A 1 -3.13 -32.33 63.17
C MET A 1 -4.17 -32.02 62.12
N LYS A 2 -4.06 -30.95 61.37
CA LYS A 2 -4.76 -30.69 60.13
C LYS A 2 -3.85 -29.79 59.31
N LEU A 3 -3.41 -30.31 58.21
CA LEU A 3 -2.54 -29.72 57.23
C LEU A 3 -3.40 -28.76 56.40
N GLY A 4 -3.09 -27.46 56.42
CA GLY A 4 -3.71 -26.45 55.56
C GLY A 4 -2.95 -26.35 54.24
N LEU A 5 -3.62 -26.68 53.14
CA LEU A 5 -3.13 -26.50 51.78
C LEU A 5 -3.10 -25.03 51.46
N LEU A 6 -1.92 -24.46 51.26
CA LEU A 6 -1.71 -23.16 50.65
C LEU A 6 -1.85 -23.35 49.13
N THR A 7 -2.99 -22.95 48.59
CA THR A 7 -3.18 -22.85 47.15
C THR A 7 -2.48 -21.59 46.65
N GLY A 8 -1.30 -21.78 46.06
CA GLY A 8 -0.60 -20.71 45.36
C GLY A 8 -1.35 -20.31 44.12
N MET A 9 -1.92 -19.12 44.15
CA MET A 9 -2.49 -18.45 42.99
C MET A 9 -1.32 -18.02 42.10
N MET A 10 -0.98 -18.86 41.11
CA MET A 10 -0.13 -18.42 40.01
C MET A 10 -0.89 -17.31 39.24
N VAL A 11 -0.47 -16.08 39.45
CA VAL A 11 -0.80 -14.98 38.54
C VAL A 11 -0.06 -15.28 37.25
N LEU A 12 -0.76 -15.90 36.31
CA LEU A 12 -0.37 -15.91 34.91
C LEU A 12 -0.44 -14.45 34.43
N GLY A 13 0.66 -13.73 34.65
CA GLY A 13 0.94 -12.51 33.94
C GLY A 13 0.95 -12.85 32.46
N GLY A 14 -0.14 -12.52 31.76
CA GLY A 14 -0.21 -12.59 30.31
C GLY A 14 0.92 -11.75 29.75
N LEU A 15 2.00 -12.38 29.33
CA LEU A 15 2.90 -11.86 28.35
C LEU A 15 2.05 -11.66 27.08
N THR A 16 1.50 -10.46 26.92
CA THR A 16 1.11 -9.98 25.60
C THR A 16 2.41 -9.94 24.81
N VAL A 17 2.70 -11.06 24.16
CA VAL A 17 3.67 -11.07 23.06
C VAL A 17 3.17 -9.98 22.13
N ALA A 18 3.91 -8.88 22.01
CA ALA A 18 3.65 -7.88 21.00
C ALA A 18 3.54 -8.67 19.69
N GLN A 19 2.33 -8.80 19.16
CA GLN A 19 2.14 -9.36 17.83
C GLN A 19 2.86 -8.39 16.92
N ALA A 20 4.07 -8.78 16.51
CA ALA A 20 4.75 -8.13 15.42
C ALA A 20 3.73 -8.11 14.27
N GLN A 21 3.58 -6.96 13.63
CA GLN A 21 2.74 -6.82 12.44
C GLN A 21 3.11 -7.94 11.46
N VAL A 22 2.28 -8.94 11.42
CA VAL A 22 2.30 -9.99 10.42
C VAL A 22 1.33 -9.49 9.37
N SER A 23 1.64 -9.59 8.09
CA SER A 23 0.64 -9.25 7.07
C SER A 23 -0.64 -10.01 7.38
N THR A 24 -1.79 -9.45 7.11
CA THR A 24 -3.07 -10.07 7.48
C THR A 24 -3.23 -11.41 6.75
N ALA A 25 -2.66 -11.54 5.55
CA ALA A 25 -2.56 -12.82 4.84
C ALA A 25 -1.75 -13.87 5.63
N ASP A 26 -0.66 -13.48 6.31
CA ASP A 26 0.08 -14.39 7.21
C ASP A 26 -0.71 -14.66 8.51
N SER A 27 -1.58 -13.74 8.93
CA SER A 27 -2.47 -13.93 10.10
C SER A 27 -3.56 -14.96 9.82
N VAL A 28 -4.09 -15.02 8.59
CA VAL A 28 -5.05 -16.07 8.17
C VAL A 28 -4.45 -17.45 8.38
N LEU A 29 -3.16 -17.61 8.12
CA LEU A 29 -2.45 -18.89 8.23
C LEU A 29 -2.08 -19.25 9.68
N ASN A 30 -1.85 -18.27 10.54
CA ASN A 30 -1.45 -18.49 11.93
C ASN A 30 -2.63 -18.75 12.87
N HIS A 31 -3.86 -18.50 12.42
CA HIS A 31 -5.09 -18.74 13.21
C HIS A 31 -5.63 -20.17 13.08
N ALA A 32 -4.83 -21.14 12.65
CA ALA A 32 -5.15 -22.56 12.61
C ALA A 32 -5.40 -23.18 14.00
N GLY A 33 -6.11 -22.48 14.87
CA GLY A 33 -6.61 -22.93 16.16
C GLY A 33 -7.86 -23.81 16.04
N GLY A 34 -7.84 -24.84 15.16
CA GLY A 34 -8.90 -25.84 15.08
C GLY A 34 -10.04 -25.60 14.09
N LYS A 35 -10.16 -24.42 13.49
CA LYS A 35 -11.13 -24.14 12.39
C LYS A 35 -10.40 -24.19 11.06
N ARG A 36 -10.98 -24.91 10.08
CA ARG A 36 -10.41 -25.01 8.73
C ARG A 36 -10.66 -23.78 7.88
N LEU A 37 -11.78 -23.10 8.11
CA LEU A 37 -12.18 -21.89 7.38
C LEU A 37 -11.87 -20.67 8.24
N SER A 38 -11.23 -19.69 7.64
CA SER A 38 -11.04 -18.35 8.21
C SER A 38 -11.67 -17.32 7.27
N VAL A 39 -12.46 -16.41 7.84
CA VAL A 39 -13.08 -15.29 7.13
C VAL A 39 -12.78 -14.02 7.91
N GLY A 40 -12.28 -13.01 7.22
CA GLY A 40 -11.96 -11.72 7.82
C GLY A 40 -11.93 -10.64 6.75
N GLY A 41 -11.28 -9.55 7.08
CA GLY A 41 -11.10 -8.45 6.16
C GLY A 41 -10.76 -7.16 6.88
N TYR A 42 -10.75 -6.10 6.12
CA TYR A 42 -10.66 -4.74 6.62
C TYR A 42 -11.54 -3.80 5.78
N GLY A 43 -11.75 -2.61 6.28
CA GLY A 43 -12.42 -1.58 5.51
C GLY A 43 -12.36 -0.26 6.24
N GLU A 44 -12.58 0.80 5.48
CA GLU A 44 -12.56 2.15 5.98
C GLU A 44 -13.57 3.03 5.26
N ALA A 45 -14.12 4.00 5.99
CA ALA A 45 -14.93 5.08 5.44
C ALA A 45 -14.33 6.40 5.91
N ALA A 46 -14.16 7.33 5.00
CA ALA A 46 -13.47 8.57 5.26
C ALA A 46 -14.26 9.79 4.75
N PHE A 47 -14.08 10.91 5.44
CA PHE A 47 -14.46 12.24 4.99
C PHE A 47 -13.20 13.09 4.94
N SER A 48 -12.99 13.82 3.84
CA SER A 48 -11.95 14.82 3.73
C SER A 48 -12.52 16.19 3.37
N ARG A 49 -11.98 17.24 4.01
CA ARG A 49 -12.18 18.62 3.63
C ARG A 49 -10.87 19.18 3.13
N ASN A 50 -10.79 19.39 1.83
CA ASN A 50 -9.60 19.89 1.15
C ASN A 50 -9.68 21.39 0.97
N PHE A 51 -8.62 22.13 1.32
CA PHE A 51 -8.52 23.60 1.22
C PHE A 51 -7.62 24.00 0.05
N TYR A 52 -7.73 23.27 -1.05
CA TYR A 52 -7.03 23.49 -2.31
C TYR A 52 -7.93 23.07 -3.47
N SER A 53 -7.55 23.44 -4.70
CA SER A 53 -8.30 23.03 -5.90
C SER A 53 -8.22 21.53 -6.14
N ASP A 54 -9.34 20.90 -6.50
CA ASP A 54 -9.39 19.52 -6.98
C ASP A 54 -8.98 19.38 -8.46
N ASN A 55 -8.89 20.49 -9.20
CA ASN A 55 -8.53 20.48 -10.61
C ASN A 55 -7.06 20.08 -10.83
N GLY A 56 -6.81 19.04 -11.64
CA GLY A 56 -5.46 18.55 -11.97
C GLY A 56 -4.55 19.61 -12.62
N ASN A 57 -5.13 20.63 -13.30
CA ASN A 57 -4.35 21.73 -13.87
C ASN A 57 -3.73 22.66 -12.82
N ARG A 58 -4.01 22.50 -11.52
CA ARG A 58 -3.33 23.25 -10.45
C ARG A 58 -1.81 23.09 -10.46
N TYR A 59 -1.30 22.00 -11.06
CA TYR A 59 0.14 21.76 -11.21
C TYR A 59 0.73 22.42 -12.47
N THR A 60 -0.07 22.74 -13.46
CA THR A 60 0.38 23.42 -14.70
C THR A 60 0.15 24.92 -14.65
N LYS A 61 -0.90 25.36 -13.95
CA LYS A 61 -1.33 26.77 -13.83
C LYS A 61 -1.61 27.13 -12.36
N PRO A 62 -0.62 27.04 -11.43
CA PRO A 62 -0.86 27.19 -9.99
C PRO A 62 -1.58 28.47 -9.62
N SER A 63 -1.21 29.61 -10.25
CA SER A 63 -1.81 30.91 -9.94
C SER A 63 -3.31 30.99 -10.26
N ALA A 64 -3.78 30.25 -11.27
CA ALA A 64 -5.19 30.25 -11.67
C ALA A 64 -6.07 29.52 -10.65
N TYR A 65 -5.49 28.55 -9.93
CA TYR A 65 -6.22 27.68 -9.00
C TYR A 65 -5.90 27.95 -7.53
N LYS A 66 -5.19 29.05 -7.22
CA LYS A 66 -4.75 29.35 -5.85
C LYS A 66 -5.91 29.67 -4.91
N ASN A 67 -6.95 30.31 -5.42
CA ASN A 67 -8.07 30.78 -4.63
C ASN A 67 -9.36 29.98 -4.87
N ASP A 68 -9.24 28.78 -5.40
CA ASP A 68 -10.40 27.91 -5.56
C ASP A 68 -11.03 27.60 -4.20
N PRO A 69 -12.38 27.47 -4.15
CA PRO A 69 -13.07 27.17 -2.91
C PRO A 69 -12.68 25.79 -2.40
N SER A 70 -12.71 25.63 -1.08
CA SER A 70 -12.53 24.34 -0.46
C SER A 70 -13.65 23.37 -0.85
N HIS A 71 -13.34 22.10 -0.95
CA HIS A 71 -14.31 21.05 -1.26
C HIS A 71 -14.22 19.90 -0.25
N GLY A 72 -15.31 19.17 -0.10
CA GLY A 72 -15.39 17.99 0.76
C GLY A 72 -15.83 16.77 -0.01
N ARG A 73 -15.38 15.59 0.40
CA ARG A 73 -15.78 14.31 -0.19
C ARG A 73 -15.94 13.25 0.89
N PHE A 74 -16.87 12.33 0.66
CA PHE A 74 -16.92 11.05 1.34
C PHE A 74 -16.31 9.98 0.45
N ASP A 75 -15.65 9.02 1.06
CA ASP A 75 -14.98 7.94 0.37
C ASP A 75 -15.08 6.65 1.17
N ILE A 76 -15.08 5.52 0.48
CA ILE A 76 -14.83 4.18 1.02
C ILE A 76 -13.57 3.70 0.30
N PRO A 77 -12.36 4.11 0.77
CA PRO A 77 -11.13 3.81 0.04
C PRO A 77 -11.00 2.33 -0.24
N HIS A 78 -11.21 1.50 0.77
CA HIS A 78 -11.09 0.05 0.67
C HIS A 78 -12.18 -0.65 1.48
N ALA A 79 -12.70 -1.75 0.95
CA ALA A 79 -13.50 -2.74 1.66
C ALA A 79 -13.06 -4.14 1.18
N VAL A 80 -12.42 -4.91 2.06
CA VAL A 80 -11.70 -6.14 1.69
C VAL A 80 -12.23 -7.33 2.44
N ILE A 81 -12.33 -8.46 1.74
CA ILE A 81 -12.73 -9.76 2.27
C ILE A 81 -11.57 -10.74 2.15
N TYR A 82 -11.15 -11.32 3.27
CA TYR A 82 -10.20 -12.42 3.34
C TYR A 82 -10.91 -13.75 3.46
N LEU A 83 -10.49 -14.72 2.65
CA LEU A 83 -10.90 -16.11 2.73
C LEU A 83 -9.65 -16.99 2.86
N GLY A 84 -9.60 -17.78 3.92
CA GLY A 84 -8.53 -18.76 4.14
C GLY A 84 -9.09 -20.14 4.39
N TYR A 85 -8.44 -21.18 3.85
CA TYR A 85 -8.83 -22.55 4.12
C TYR A 85 -7.62 -23.46 4.36
N ASP A 86 -7.64 -24.20 5.46
CA ASP A 86 -6.65 -25.24 5.81
C ASP A 86 -7.16 -26.61 5.36
N PHE A 87 -6.55 -27.18 4.30
CA PHE A 87 -6.83 -28.54 3.82
C PHE A 87 -6.27 -29.62 4.73
N GLY A 88 -5.42 -29.25 5.69
CA GLY A 88 -4.64 -30.16 6.50
C GLY A 88 -3.36 -30.63 5.81
N LYS A 89 -2.53 -31.39 6.55
CA LYS A 89 -1.23 -31.88 6.09
C LYS A 89 -0.28 -30.77 5.58
N GLY A 90 -0.43 -29.54 6.10
CA GLY A 90 0.35 -28.37 5.71
C GLY A 90 -0.04 -27.75 4.37
N TRP A 91 -1.19 -28.07 3.80
CA TRP A 91 -1.74 -27.37 2.64
C TRP A 91 -2.78 -26.37 3.04
N SER A 92 -2.70 -25.16 2.48
CA SER A 92 -3.69 -24.09 2.69
C SER A 92 -3.87 -23.26 1.43
N MET A 93 -4.98 -22.52 1.39
CA MET A 93 -5.23 -21.49 0.39
C MET A 93 -5.60 -20.18 1.08
N GLY A 94 -5.36 -19.08 0.40
CA GLY A 94 -5.85 -17.76 0.76
C GLY A 94 -6.32 -17.01 -0.45
N SER A 95 -7.30 -16.15 -0.23
CA SER A 95 -7.83 -15.23 -1.23
C SER A 95 -8.18 -13.91 -0.56
N GLU A 96 -7.96 -12.82 -1.29
CA GLU A 96 -8.28 -11.47 -0.89
C GLU A 96 -9.01 -10.79 -2.04
N ILE A 97 -10.20 -10.27 -1.75
CA ILE A 97 -11.05 -9.57 -2.71
C ILE A 97 -11.23 -8.16 -2.20
N GLU A 98 -10.80 -7.19 -2.97
CA GLU A 98 -10.91 -5.77 -2.66
C GLU A 98 -12.00 -5.08 -3.46
N PHE A 99 -12.65 -4.13 -2.81
CA PHE A 99 -13.57 -3.18 -3.41
C PHE A 99 -13.04 -1.77 -3.11
N GLU A 100 -12.43 -1.12 -4.10
CA GLU A 100 -11.98 0.27 -3.98
C GLU A 100 -13.10 1.25 -4.30
N HIS A 101 -13.15 2.38 -3.58
CA HIS A 101 -14.12 3.45 -3.74
C HIS A 101 -15.60 2.99 -3.79
N GLY A 102 -15.89 1.89 -3.07
CA GLY A 102 -17.20 1.25 -3.03
C GLY A 102 -17.50 0.33 -4.20
N GLY A 103 -16.48 -0.10 -4.94
CA GLY A 103 -16.58 -1.02 -6.07
C GLY A 103 -17.21 -0.39 -7.31
N THR A 104 -17.38 -1.21 -8.33
CA THR A 104 -18.08 -0.83 -9.57
C THR A 104 -19.58 -0.69 -9.32
N GLY A 105 -20.25 0.15 -10.08
CA GLY A 105 -21.70 0.35 -9.98
C GLY A 105 -22.20 1.23 -11.10
N SER A 106 -23.52 1.24 -11.33
CA SER A 106 -24.12 2.14 -12.30
C SER A 106 -24.17 3.56 -11.75
N SER A 107 -23.79 4.50 -12.53
CA SER A 107 -23.99 5.92 -12.37
C SER A 107 -24.53 6.50 -13.69
N ILE A 108 -24.95 7.74 -13.81
CA ILE A 108 -25.57 8.31 -15.03
C ILE A 108 -24.49 8.66 -16.06
N GLU A 109 -24.43 8.04 -17.22
CA GLU A 109 -23.60 8.44 -18.36
C GLU A 109 -24.38 9.35 -19.29
N TYR A 110 -23.76 10.46 -19.69
CA TYR A 110 -24.30 11.32 -20.74
C TYR A 110 -23.52 11.03 -22.03
N GLU A 111 -24.00 10.12 -22.85
CA GLU A 111 -23.49 9.97 -24.20
C GLU A 111 -24.00 11.10 -25.09
N ALA A 112 -23.11 12.01 -25.48
CA ALA A 112 -23.44 13.17 -26.28
C ALA A 112 -23.52 12.87 -27.78
N ASP A 113 -23.13 11.70 -28.25
CA ASP A 113 -22.96 11.38 -29.67
C ASP A 113 -24.06 10.51 -30.28
N GLU A 114 -24.96 9.92 -29.49
CA GLU A 114 -26.13 9.24 -30.01
C GLU A 114 -27.40 10.04 -29.71
N ALA A 115 -27.93 10.65 -30.76
CA ALA A 115 -29.09 11.51 -30.70
C ALA A 115 -30.30 10.73 -30.11
N ILE A 116 -30.72 11.14 -28.90
CA ILE A 116 -32.08 10.96 -28.35
C ILE A 116 -32.34 9.62 -27.61
N GLU A 117 -31.38 8.83 -27.23
CA GLU A 117 -31.61 7.78 -26.24
C GLU A 117 -30.89 8.14 -24.93
N PHE A 118 -31.67 8.53 -23.92
CA PHE A 118 -31.19 8.66 -22.54
C PHE A 118 -31.10 7.26 -21.93
N GLU A 119 -30.04 6.52 -22.21
CA GLU A 119 -29.72 5.35 -21.43
C GLU A 119 -29.05 5.79 -20.13
N ASN A 120 -29.69 5.46 -19.01
CA ASN A 120 -29.16 5.69 -17.68
C ASN A 120 -28.18 4.57 -17.31
N GLU A 121 -27.12 4.38 -18.07
CA GLU A 121 -25.99 3.58 -17.64
C GLU A 121 -24.82 4.49 -17.31
N GLN A 122 -24.44 4.48 -16.05
CA GLN A 122 -23.23 5.15 -15.59
C GLN A 122 -22.37 4.13 -14.90
N GLU A 123 -21.13 4.03 -15.31
CA GLU A 123 -20.09 3.33 -14.57
C GLU A 123 -19.58 4.20 -13.42
N LYS A 124 -19.75 3.72 -12.20
CA LYS A 124 -19.10 4.31 -11.04
C LYS A 124 -17.62 3.95 -11.09
N GLY A 125 -16.74 4.94 -11.00
CA GLY A 125 -15.29 4.79 -11.02
C GLY A 125 -14.70 4.15 -9.76
N GLY A 126 -15.24 3.00 -9.33
CA GLY A 126 -14.64 2.14 -8.32
C GLY A 126 -14.05 0.89 -8.98
N GLU A 127 -13.33 0.10 -8.22
CA GLU A 127 -12.66 -1.12 -8.68
C GLU A 127 -13.08 -2.33 -7.85
N VAL A 128 -13.10 -3.51 -8.46
CA VAL A 128 -13.21 -4.80 -7.77
C VAL A 128 -12.05 -5.65 -8.24
N GLU A 129 -11.15 -6.00 -7.34
CA GLU A 129 -9.92 -6.69 -7.66
C GLU A 129 -9.74 -7.96 -6.84
N LEU A 130 -9.15 -8.99 -7.45
CA LEU A 130 -8.61 -10.14 -6.76
C LEU A 130 -7.15 -9.87 -6.42
N GLU A 131 -6.89 -9.24 -5.27
CA GLU A 131 -5.53 -8.90 -4.86
C GLU A 131 -4.67 -10.13 -4.58
N GLN A 132 -5.28 -11.20 -4.06
CA GLN A 132 -4.57 -12.44 -3.81
C GLN A 132 -5.43 -13.66 -4.11
N PHE A 133 -4.80 -14.67 -4.71
CA PHE A 133 -5.28 -16.05 -4.74
C PHE A 133 -4.08 -16.98 -4.82
N TRP A 134 -3.86 -17.79 -3.78
CA TRP A 134 -2.69 -18.63 -3.71
C TRP A 134 -2.95 -19.97 -3.01
N LEU A 135 -2.12 -20.94 -3.35
CA LEU A 135 -1.97 -22.20 -2.64
C LEU A 135 -0.60 -22.25 -1.96
N GLN A 136 -0.57 -22.80 -0.75
CA GLN A 136 0.65 -22.89 0.05
C GLN A 136 0.86 -24.28 0.58
N LYS A 137 2.14 -24.69 0.60
CA LYS A 137 2.63 -25.85 1.31
C LYS A 137 3.57 -25.43 2.43
N THR A 138 3.20 -25.73 3.66
CA THR A 138 4.04 -25.61 4.86
C THR A 138 4.77 -26.91 5.11
N PHE A 139 6.08 -26.90 5.08
CA PHE A 139 6.95 -28.04 5.42
C PHE A 139 7.41 -27.95 6.88
N SER A 140 7.72 -26.73 7.33
CA SER A 140 8.12 -26.41 8.69
C SER A 140 7.96 -24.92 8.95
N ARG A 141 8.19 -24.46 10.18
CA ARG A 141 8.27 -23.03 10.49
C ARG A 141 9.34 -22.31 9.67
N ALA A 142 10.41 -23.01 9.33
CA ALA A 142 11.52 -22.44 8.56
C ALA A 142 11.33 -22.51 7.05
N LEU A 143 10.42 -23.33 6.53
CA LEU A 143 10.25 -23.50 5.08
C LEU A 143 8.78 -23.64 4.70
N ASN A 144 8.33 -22.69 3.91
CA ASN A 144 7.02 -22.66 3.26
C ASN A 144 7.19 -22.30 1.79
N ILE A 145 6.35 -22.83 0.95
CA ILE A 145 6.27 -22.47 -0.48
C ILE A 145 4.85 -22.07 -0.78
N ARG A 146 4.68 -20.92 -1.43
CA ARG A 146 3.39 -20.36 -1.88
C ARG A 146 3.46 -20.09 -3.36
N ALA A 147 2.41 -20.39 -4.10
CA ALA A 147 2.30 -20.12 -5.53
C ALA A 147 0.90 -19.61 -5.87
N GLY A 148 0.81 -18.69 -6.81
CA GLY A 148 -0.41 -18.04 -7.28
C GLY A 148 -0.20 -16.54 -7.43
N HIS A 149 -1.29 -15.78 -7.27
CA HIS A 149 -1.28 -14.33 -7.20
C HIS A 149 -1.03 -13.92 -5.74
N ILE A 150 0.08 -13.27 -5.48
CA ILE A 150 0.64 -13.08 -4.13
C ILE A 150 1.08 -11.64 -3.92
N VAL A 151 0.95 -11.14 -2.69
CA VAL A 151 1.52 -9.83 -2.32
C VAL A 151 3.04 -9.87 -2.41
N VAL A 152 3.61 -8.84 -2.98
CA VAL A 152 5.05 -8.60 -3.02
C VAL A 152 5.44 -7.80 -1.76
N PRO A 153 6.05 -8.39 -0.72
CA PRO A 153 6.25 -7.75 0.57
C PRO A 153 7.45 -6.78 0.55
N PHE A 154 7.44 -5.85 -0.38
CA PHE A 154 8.43 -4.78 -0.49
C PHE A 154 7.96 -3.55 0.29
N GLY A 155 8.86 -2.88 1.00
CA GLY A 155 8.57 -1.67 1.76
C GLY A 155 7.80 -1.91 3.06
N LEU A 156 7.30 -0.84 3.65
CA LEU A 156 6.53 -0.85 4.89
C LEU A 156 5.03 -0.84 4.63
N VAL A 157 4.57 0.16 3.86
CA VAL A 157 3.13 0.42 3.66
C VAL A 157 2.52 -0.67 2.79
N ASN A 158 3.17 -1.02 1.69
CA ASN A 158 2.70 -2.09 0.82
C ASN A 158 2.63 -3.45 1.53
N ALA A 159 3.62 -3.78 2.36
CA ALA A 159 3.62 -5.02 3.12
C ALA A 159 2.59 -5.05 4.26
N HIS A 160 2.10 -3.89 4.69
CA HIS A 160 1.19 -3.71 5.84
C HIS A 160 0.17 -2.60 5.55
N HIS A 161 -0.58 -2.74 4.46
CA HIS A 161 -1.45 -1.71 3.90
C HIS A 161 -2.81 -1.55 4.60
N GLU A 162 -3.13 -2.42 5.53
CA GLU A 162 -4.41 -2.39 6.23
C GLU A 162 -4.53 -1.16 7.13
N PRO A 163 -5.74 -0.59 7.29
CA PRO A 163 -5.91 0.76 7.84
C PRO A 163 -5.55 0.91 9.33
N LEU A 164 -5.43 -0.18 10.09
CA LEU A 164 -4.97 -0.10 11.49
C LEU A 164 -3.42 -0.13 11.61
N ASN A 165 -2.73 -0.32 10.49
CA ASN A 165 -1.27 -0.37 10.44
C ASN A 165 -0.61 1.01 10.23
N PHE A 166 -1.37 2.08 10.11
CA PHE A 166 -0.90 3.46 10.02
C PHE A 166 -1.85 4.41 10.78
N PHE A 167 -1.34 5.60 11.19
CA PHE A 167 -2.14 6.55 11.96
C PHE A 167 -2.99 7.46 11.08
N THR A 168 -2.53 7.83 9.91
CA THR A 168 -3.26 8.70 8.97
C THR A 168 -4.61 8.10 8.58
N VAL A 169 -5.56 8.94 8.18
CA VAL A 169 -6.89 8.47 7.72
C VAL A 169 -6.75 7.68 6.43
N TYR A 170 -5.98 8.20 5.47
CA TYR A 170 -5.63 7.48 4.25
C TYR A 170 -4.25 6.84 4.37
N ARG A 171 -3.95 5.85 3.52
CA ARG A 171 -2.60 5.24 3.41
C ARG A 171 -1.53 6.32 3.26
N PRO A 172 -0.34 6.16 3.88
CA PRO A 172 0.80 7.02 3.63
C PRO A 172 1.09 7.15 2.14
N GLU A 173 1.26 8.40 1.68
CA GLU A 173 1.21 8.73 0.25
C GLU A 173 2.50 8.39 -0.49
N GLY A 174 3.66 8.51 0.18
CA GLY A 174 4.95 8.45 -0.49
C GLY A 174 5.24 7.11 -1.15
N GLU A 175 5.23 6.03 -0.38
CA GLU A 175 5.42 4.67 -0.90
C GLU A 175 4.31 4.31 -1.90
N ASN A 176 3.06 4.63 -1.55
CA ASN A 176 1.87 4.39 -2.37
C ASN A 176 1.89 5.13 -3.73
N THR A 177 2.65 6.23 -3.83
CA THR A 177 2.77 6.99 -5.09
C THR A 177 3.84 6.43 -6.01
N ILE A 178 4.98 5.97 -5.47
CA ILE A 178 6.12 5.60 -6.31
C ILE A 178 6.20 4.09 -6.61
N LEU A 179 5.55 3.26 -5.80
CA LEU A 179 5.53 1.80 -5.94
C LEU A 179 4.11 1.31 -6.26
N PRO A 180 3.95 0.13 -6.88
CA PRO A 180 2.65 -0.52 -6.95
C PRO A 180 2.04 -0.66 -5.55
N SER A 181 0.75 -0.39 -5.41
CA SER A 181 0.05 -0.41 -4.14
C SER A 181 -1.44 -0.74 -4.36
N THR A 182 -1.93 -1.81 -3.83
CA THR A 182 -1.18 -2.90 -3.18
C THR A 182 -0.38 -3.65 -4.23
N TRP A 183 0.89 -3.90 -4.00
CA TRP A 183 1.69 -4.63 -5.00
C TRP A 183 1.48 -6.13 -4.85
N HIS A 184 0.81 -6.72 -5.80
CA HIS A 184 0.64 -8.16 -5.94
C HIS A 184 1.01 -8.61 -7.36
N GLN A 185 1.48 -9.84 -7.50
CA GLN A 185 1.96 -10.39 -8.75
C GLN A 185 1.81 -11.91 -8.75
N THR A 186 1.65 -12.48 -9.93
CA THR A 186 1.61 -13.94 -10.09
C THR A 186 3.03 -14.51 -10.07
N GLY A 187 3.22 -15.54 -9.25
CA GLY A 187 4.53 -16.16 -9.09
C GLY A 187 4.63 -17.17 -7.95
N VAL A 188 5.85 -17.32 -7.45
CA VAL A 188 6.19 -18.27 -6.38
C VAL A 188 6.97 -17.56 -5.29
N SER A 189 6.61 -17.84 -4.04
CA SER A 189 7.30 -17.37 -2.84
C SER A 189 7.84 -18.53 -2.04
N VAL A 190 9.07 -18.40 -1.55
CA VAL A 190 9.69 -19.27 -0.53
C VAL A 190 9.97 -18.41 0.69
N PHE A 191 9.42 -18.80 1.83
CA PHE A 191 9.54 -18.02 3.05
C PHE A 191 9.57 -18.88 4.31
N GLY A 192 10.00 -18.25 5.39
CA GLY A 192 10.04 -18.93 6.68
C GLY A 192 10.58 -18.07 7.81
N ARG A 193 10.66 -18.69 8.99
CA ARG A 193 11.19 -18.03 10.19
C ARG A 193 12.19 -18.96 10.90
N ILE A 194 13.38 -18.42 11.18
CA ILE A 194 14.45 -19.08 11.94
C ILE A 194 14.79 -18.18 13.13
N LYS A 195 14.41 -18.61 14.33
CA LYS A 195 14.51 -17.80 15.57
C LYS A 195 13.82 -16.44 15.39
N ASP A 196 14.57 -15.36 15.50
CA ASP A 196 14.10 -13.98 15.41
C ASP A 196 14.15 -13.41 14.00
N TRP A 197 14.54 -14.21 13.02
CA TRP A 197 14.64 -13.80 11.63
C TRP A 197 13.52 -14.40 10.81
N ARG A 198 12.78 -13.56 10.08
CA ARG A 198 11.88 -13.95 8.98
C ARG A 198 12.56 -13.64 7.66
N TYR A 199 12.39 -14.51 6.71
CA TYR A 199 12.85 -14.27 5.34
C TYR A 199 11.76 -14.63 4.34
N GLU A 200 11.79 -13.97 3.18
CA GLU A 200 10.96 -14.28 2.05
C GLU A 200 11.72 -13.96 0.76
N ALA A 201 11.62 -14.84 -0.22
CA ALA A 201 12.14 -14.64 -1.57
C ALA A 201 11.06 -15.01 -2.59
N GLN A 202 10.87 -14.16 -3.59
CA GLN A 202 9.85 -14.34 -4.62
C GLN A 202 10.46 -14.30 -6.01
N PHE A 203 9.88 -15.13 -6.89
CA PHE A 203 10.06 -15.10 -8.33
C PHE A 203 8.68 -14.85 -8.97
N ILE A 204 8.52 -13.72 -9.62
CA ILE A 204 7.22 -13.17 -10.03
C ILE A 204 7.27 -12.64 -11.47
N ALA A 205 6.12 -12.35 -12.07
CA ALA A 205 6.05 -11.59 -13.31
C ALA A 205 6.74 -10.22 -13.13
N GLY A 206 7.39 -9.73 -14.18
CA GLY A 206 8.03 -8.42 -14.16
C GLY A 206 7.01 -7.30 -14.39
N LEU A 207 7.40 -6.07 -14.03
CA LEU A 207 6.58 -4.89 -14.26
C LEU A 207 6.46 -4.56 -15.77
N ASP A 208 5.46 -3.77 -16.14
CA ASP A 208 5.28 -3.22 -17.48
C ASP A 208 5.67 -1.73 -17.53
N ALA A 209 6.76 -1.41 -18.24
CA ALA A 209 7.27 -0.06 -18.37
C ALA A 209 6.36 0.88 -19.16
N PHE A 210 5.36 0.38 -19.90
CA PHE A 210 4.37 1.21 -20.61
C PHE A 210 3.46 1.98 -19.65
N HIS A 211 3.31 1.49 -18.43
CA HIS A 211 2.52 2.13 -17.38
C HIS A 211 3.35 3.03 -16.45
N PHE A 212 4.66 3.17 -16.69
CA PHE A 212 5.49 4.09 -15.91
C PHE A 212 5.16 5.54 -16.26
N SER A 213 5.07 6.38 -15.24
CA SER A 213 4.67 7.77 -15.42
C SER A 213 5.52 8.74 -14.61
N ARG A 214 5.45 10.02 -14.94
CA ARG A 214 6.12 11.07 -14.20
C ARG A 214 5.53 11.27 -12.80
N ALA A 215 4.21 11.15 -12.69
CA ALA A 215 3.49 11.34 -11.44
C ALA A 215 3.75 10.22 -10.46
N ASN A 216 3.65 8.99 -10.94
CA ASN A 216 3.53 7.79 -10.13
C ASN A 216 4.71 6.82 -10.33
N TRP A 217 5.75 7.26 -11.01
CA TRP A 217 6.95 6.47 -11.31
C TRP A 217 6.61 5.08 -11.87
N ILE A 218 6.86 4.00 -11.09
CA ILE A 218 6.59 2.62 -11.52
C ILE A 218 5.25 2.07 -10.99
N GLN A 219 4.48 2.87 -10.25
CA GLN A 219 3.32 2.44 -9.47
C GLN A 219 2.31 1.63 -10.28
N LYS A 220 1.98 2.06 -11.48
CA LYS A 220 1.03 1.34 -12.35
C LYS A 220 1.67 0.21 -13.17
N GLY A 221 2.94 -0.07 -12.97
CA GLY A 221 3.66 -1.10 -13.73
C GLY A 221 3.28 -2.53 -13.37
N SER A 222 2.55 -2.77 -12.29
CA SER A 222 1.99 -4.08 -11.93
C SER A 222 0.68 -4.39 -12.65
N HIS A 223 0.00 -3.39 -13.21
CA HIS A 223 -1.26 -3.59 -13.95
C HIS A 223 -1.00 -4.17 -15.33
N SER A 224 -1.88 -5.05 -15.77
CA SER A 224 -1.90 -5.60 -17.12
C SER A 224 -3.15 -5.12 -17.87
N PRO A 225 -3.03 -4.72 -19.14
CA PRO A 225 -4.20 -4.43 -19.97
C PRO A 225 -4.88 -5.70 -20.49
N PHE A 226 -4.43 -6.87 -20.07
CA PHE A 226 -4.93 -8.17 -20.51
C PHE A 226 -5.64 -8.91 -19.37
N GLU A 227 -6.38 -9.94 -19.73
CA GLU A 227 -6.97 -10.90 -18.80
C GLU A 227 -5.92 -11.76 -18.06
N PHE A 228 -4.64 -11.57 -18.38
CA PHE A 228 -3.49 -12.29 -17.81
C PHE A 228 -2.29 -11.37 -17.70
N GLU A 229 -1.34 -11.70 -16.84
CA GLU A 229 -0.07 -11.00 -16.73
C GLU A 229 0.95 -11.52 -17.75
N PRO A 230 1.48 -10.67 -18.65
CA PRO A 230 2.60 -11.04 -19.49
C PRO A 230 3.83 -11.40 -18.65
N ALA A 231 4.42 -12.55 -18.90
CA ALA A 231 5.58 -13.04 -18.16
C ALA A 231 6.78 -13.31 -19.08
N ASN A 232 7.06 -12.37 -20.00
CA ASN A 232 8.23 -12.44 -20.89
C ASN A 232 9.52 -12.06 -20.14
N LYS A 233 9.38 -11.23 -19.10
CA LYS A 233 10.44 -10.85 -18.16
C LYS A 233 9.93 -11.09 -16.74
N TYR A 234 10.87 -11.34 -15.85
CA TYR A 234 10.59 -11.72 -14.47
C TYR A 234 11.18 -10.71 -13.50
N GLY A 235 10.60 -10.68 -12.32
CA GLY A 235 11.10 -9.99 -11.16
C GLY A 235 11.55 -10.97 -10.09
N VAL A 236 12.54 -10.59 -9.32
CA VAL A 236 12.95 -11.26 -8.09
C VAL A 236 12.89 -10.28 -6.94
N MET A 237 12.29 -10.69 -5.83
CA MET A 237 12.21 -9.91 -4.61
C MET A 237 12.77 -10.71 -3.44
N ALA A 238 13.42 -10.05 -2.52
CA ALA A 238 13.85 -10.63 -1.25
C ALA A 238 13.58 -9.66 -0.10
N ARG A 239 13.14 -10.21 1.03
CA ARG A 239 12.92 -9.49 2.28
C ARG A 239 13.48 -10.27 3.46
N ILE A 240 14.07 -9.55 4.41
CA ILE A 240 14.52 -10.09 5.70
C ILE A 240 14.01 -9.16 6.79
N ASP A 241 13.37 -9.74 7.82
CA ASP A 241 12.91 -9.04 9.02
C ASP A 241 13.61 -9.60 10.26
N ASN A 242 13.98 -8.73 11.19
CA ASN A 242 14.56 -9.06 12.49
C ASN A 242 13.63 -8.64 13.63
N TYR A 243 13.42 -9.54 14.58
CA TYR A 243 12.56 -9.38 15.76
C TYR A 243 13.33 -9.63 17.07
N SER A 244 14.65 -9.51 17.10
CA SER A 244 15.48 -9.81 18.27
C SER A 244 15.21 -8.89 19.46
N VAL A 245 14.71 -7.68 19.21
CA VAL A 245 14.37 -6.72 20.25
C VAL A 245 12.86 -6.69 20.44
N ALA A 246 12.42 -6.93 21.68
CA ALA A 246 11.00 -6.95 22.01
C ALA A 246 10.31 -5.64 21.62
N GLY A 247 9.22 -5.73 20.87
CA GLY A 247 8.47 -4.61 20.36
C GLY A 247 9.07 -3.91 19.13
N LEU A 248 10.26 -4.31 18.65
CA LEU A 248 10.90 -3.73 17.48
C LEU A 248 11.01 -4.77 16.35
N ARG A 249 10.55 -4.42 15.18
CA ARG A 249 10.84 -5.10 13.91
C ARG A 249 11.70 -4.18 13.04
N LEU A 250 12.76 -4.73 12.49
CA LEU A 250 13.57 -4.10 11.45
C LEU A 250 13.45 -4.91 10.18
N GLY A 251 13.14 -4.27 9.04
CA GLY A 251 12.97 -4.90 7.74
C GLY A 251 13.91 -4.32 6.70
N VAL A 252 14.42 -5.19 5.82
CA VAL A 252 15.14 -4.81 4.61
C VAL A 252 14.55 -5.59 3.46
N SER A 253 14.23 -4.91 2.36
CA SER A 253 13.75 -5.56 1.14
C SER A 253 14.45 -5.01 -0.10
N GLY A 254 14.52 -5.84 -1.14
CA GLY A 254 15.10 -5.51 -2.42
C GLY A 254 14.33 -6.17 -3.56
N TYR A 255 14.26 -5.49 -4.71
CA TYR A 255 13.65 -5.99 -5.92
C TYR A 255 14.55 -5.71 -7.13
N TYR A 256 14.57 -6.67 -8.03
CA TYR A 256 15.15 -6.53 -9.37
C TYR A 256 14.24 -7.17 -10.40
N GLY A 257 13.97 -6.45 -11.50
CA GLY A 257 13.22 -6.98 -12.64
C GLY A 257 13.48 -6.20 -13.91
N GLN A 258 13.16 -6.78 -15.07
CA GLN A 258 13.15 -6.07 -16.34
C GLN A 258 11.71 -5.76 -16.71
N ALA A 259 11.41 -4.49 -16.99
CA ALA A 259 10.04 -4.02 -17.23
C ALA A 259 9.73 -3.80 -18.72
N MET A 260 10.72 -3.78 -19.59
CA MET A 260 10.48 -3.76 -21.03
C MET A 260 10.14 -5.16 -21.52
N HIS A 261 9.32 -5.27 -22.57
CA HIS A 261 8.85 -6.51 -23.18
C HIS A 261 7.86 -7.35 -22.35
N ASN A 262 7.26 -6.79 -21.29
CA ASN A 262 6.07 -7.33 -20.65
C ASN A 262 4.77 -6.66 -21.16
N SER A 263 4.90 -5.81 -22.17
CA SER A 263 3.82 -5.10 -22.83
C SER A 263 3.18 -5.94 -23.95
N VAL A 264 2.30 -5.32 -24.72
CA VAL A 264 1.67 -5.93 -25.91
C VAL A 264 2.71 -6.46 -26.90
N PRO A 265 2.51 -7.64 -27.49
CA PRO A 265 3.44 -8.28 -28.42
C PRO A 265 3.90 -7.37 -29.58
N HIS A 266 3.00 -6.53 -30.08
CA HIS A 266 3.30 -5.53 -31.11
C HIS A 266 4.44 -4.57 -30.71
N ASP A 267 4.49 -4.18 -29.45
CA ASP A 267 5.50 -3.25 -28.92
C ASP A 267 6.86 -3.91 -28.70
N MET A 268 6.87 -5.24 -28.61
CA MET A 268 8.08 -6.05 -28.52
C MET A 268 8.79 -6.28 -29.87
N GLU A 269 8.08 -6.18 -30.97
CA GLU A 269 8.60 -6.48 -32.30
C GLU A 269 9.37 -5.33 -32.95
N TYR A 270 9.21 -4.08 -32.48
CA TYR A 270 9.89 -2.95 -33.04
C TYR A 270 11.40 -2.96 -32.75
N GLY A 271 12.19 -2.89 -33.80
CA GLY A 271 13.65 -2.98 -33.73
C GLY A 271 14.32 -1.98 -32.78
N SER A 272 13.70 -0.83 -32.54
CA SER A 272 14.19 0.17 -31.60
C SER A 272 14.06 -0.23 -30.14
N SER A 273 13.10 -1.07 -29.77
CA SER A 273 12.86 -1.52 -28.39
C SER A 273 13.77 -2.69 -27.98
N LYS A 274 14.28 -3.48 -28.92
CA LYS A 274 15.09 -4.69 -28.64
C LYS A 274 16.25 -4.49 -27.67
N ASN A 275 16.84 -3.29 -27.67
CA ASN A 275 18.00 -2.95 -26.83
C ASN A 275 17.62 -2.18 -25.56
N ILE A 276 16.33 -2.05 -25.25
CA ILE A 276 15.86 -1.38 -24.03
C ILE A 276 15.50 -2.47 -23.02
N LYS A 277 16.18 -2.49 -21.88
CA LYS A 277 15.90 -3.48 -20.83
C LYS A 277 14.88 -2.96 -19.82
N GLY A 278 14.92 -1.68 -19.50
CA GLY A 278 14.08 -1.09 -18.46
C GLY A 278 14.28 -1.84 -17.14
N SER A 279 15.53 -2.06 -16.73
CA SER A 279 15.82 -2.75 -15.49
C SER A 279 15.43 -1.88 -14.30
N VAL A 280 14.61 -2.41 -13.39
CA VAL A 280 14.15 -1.78 -12.17
C VAL A 280 14.93 -2.36 -10.99
N TYR A 281 15.52 -1.50 -10.19
CA TYR A 281 16.23 -1.83 -8.96
C TYR A 281 15.56 -1.07 -7.82
N LEU A 282 15.11 -1.77 -6.78
CA LEU A 282 14.53 -1.16 -5.60
C LEU A 282 15.24 -1.66 -4.35
N GLY A 283 15.36 -0.77 -3.37
CA GLY A 283 15.83 -1.08 -2.03
C GLY A 283 14.98 -0.35 -1.00
N SER A 284 14.63 -1.03 0.07
CA SER A 284 13.88 -0.48 1.20
C SER A 284 14.50 -0.90 2.52
N PHE A 285 14.49 0.03 3.46
CA PHE A 285 14.67 -0.22 4.89
C PHE A 285 13.45 0.30 5.63
N ASP A 286 12.91 -0.52 6.52
CA ASP A 286 11.74 -0.14 7.32
C ASP A 286 11.82 -0.65 8.76
N PHE A 287 11.10 0.01 9.66
CA PHE A 287 10.99 -0.41 11.04
C PHE A 287 9.58 -0.20 11.60
N THR A 288 9.25 -0.99 12.60
CA THR A 288 8.05 -0.80 13.43
C THR A 288 8.42 -1.06 14.87
N TYR A 289 8.14 -0.09 15.74
CA TYR A 289 8.24 -0.20 17.18
C TYR A 289 6.85 -0.13 17.82
N ASN A 290 6.53 -1.09 18.66
CA ASN A 290 5.26 -1.14 19.40
C ASN A 290 5.53 -1.67 20.81
N ALA A 291 5.87 -0.79 21.73
CA ALA A 291 6.08 -1.08 23.14
C ALA A 291 5.93 0.18 23.99
N HIS A 292 5.74 0.00 25.30
CA HIS A 292 5.68 1.08 26.29
C HIS A 292 4.62 2.17 25.98
N ASN A 293 3.49 1.74 25.39
CA ASN A 293 2.40 2.61 24.94
C ASN A 293 2.76 3.54 23.75
N TRP A 294 3.91 3.34 23.15
CA TRP A 294 4.36 4.02 21.94
C TRP A 294 4.22 3.10 20.73
N ILE A 295 3.81 3.68 19.64
CA ILE A 295 3.98 3.10 18.30
C ILE A 295 4.82 4.09 17.49
N ALA A 296 5.88 3.59 16.88
CA ALA A 296 6.67 4.34 15.90
C ALA A 296 6.92 3.46 14.68
N ARG A 297 6.82 4.04 13.47
CA ARG A 297 7.06 3.35 12.20
C ARG A 297 7.78 4.27 11.26
N GLY A 298 8.53 3.69 10.34
CA GLY A 298 9.18 4.48 9.30
C GLY A 298 9.82 3.59 8.25
N ASN A 299 10.02 4.18 7.09
CA ASN A 299 10.67 3.56 5.95
C ASN A 299 11.52 4.58 5.18
N ILE A 300 12.40 4.04 4.37
CA ILE A 300 13.06 4.71 3.27
C ILE A 300 13.12 3.75 2.09
N ASP A 301 12.52 4.16 0.97
CA ASP A 301 12.48 3.44 -0.27
C ASP A 301 13.21 4.23 -1.34
N TYR A 302 14.08 3.55 -2.06
CA TYR A 302 14.82 4.15 -3.15
C TYR A 302 14.81 3.22 -4.35
N GLY A 303 14.61 3.79 -5.53
CA GLY A 303 14.59 3.04 -6.76
C GLY A 303 15.30 3.69 -7.91
N TYR A 304 15.74 2.82 -8.84
CA TYR A 304 16.40 3.19 -10.07
C TYR A 304 15.87 2.37 -11.24
N VAL A 305 15.56 3.05 -12.35
CA VAL A 305 15.15 2.43 -13.62
C VAL A 305 16.16 2.80 -14.71
N THR A 306 16.72 1.79 -15.37
CA THR A 306 17.61 2.02 -16.52
C THR A 306 16.81 2.45 -17.75
N ASP A 307 17.47 3.11 -18.67
CA ASP A 307 16.88 3.52 -19.97
C ASP A 307 15.63 4.41 -19.88
N ALA A 308 15.36 5.08 -18.74
CA ALA A 308 14.14 5.85 -18.51
C ALA A 308 13.78 6.82 -19.65
N ASN A 309 14.77 7.55 -20.19
CA ASN A 309 14.58 8.46 -21.32
C ASN A 309 14.19 7.73 -22.61
N ARG A 310 14.78 6.56 -22.86
CA ARG A 310 14.48 5.75 -24.05
C ARG A 310 13.10 5.11 -23.94
N ILE A 311 12.75 4.61 -22.77
CA ILE A 311 11.40 4.09 -22.49
C ILE A 311 10.36 5.17 -22.75
N THR A 312 10.56 6.37 -22.23
CA THR A 312 9.62 7.49 -22.42
C THR A 312 9.46 7.84 -23.91
N GLN A 313 10.55 7.89 -24.66
CA GLN A 313 10.51 8.17 -26.10
C GLN A 313 9.75 7.11 -26.88
N PHE A 314 9.81 5.86 -26.40
CA PHE A 314 9.12 4.74 -27.03
C PHE A 314 7.65 4.67 -26.65
N THR A 315 7.30 4.85 -25.38
CA THR A 315 5.92 4.72 -24.87
C THR A 315 5.04 5.95 -25.20
N TYR A 316 5.66 7.13 -25.41
CA TYR A 316 4.94 8.37 -25.70
C TYR A 316 5.42 9.06 -26.98
N PRO A 317 5.56 8.33 -28.12
CA PRO A 317 6.09 8.91 -29.35
C PRO A 317 5.23 10.03 -29.92
N ASN A 318 3.89 9.97 -29.70
CA ASN A 318 2.92 10.99 -30.13
C ASN A 318 1.84 11.15 -29.07
N THR A 319 1.85 12.24 -28.37
CA THR A 319 1.02 12.56 -27.21
C THR A 319 -0.48 12.70 -27.48
N ALA A 320 -0.97 12.43 -28.67
CA ALA A 320 -2.36 12.65 -29.06
C ALA A 320 -3.30 11.47 -28.74
N GLN A 321 -2.79 10.27 -28.46
CA GLN A 321 -3.59 9.06 -28.37
C GLN A 321 -3.66 8.39 -26.98
N SER A 322 -2.88 8.81 -26.02
CA SER A 322 -2.94 8.20 -24.70
C SER A 322 -3.85 9.00 -23.78
N GLY A 323 -4.72 8.35 -23.04
CA GLY A 323 -5.55 8.93 -21.98
C GLY A 323 -4.79 9.59 -20.82
N VAL A 324 -3.55 10.00 -21.06
CA VAL A 324 -2.67 10.72 -20.15
C VAL A 324 -3.21 12.12 -19.93
N THR A 325 -3.48 12.48 -18.72
CA THR A 325 -4.01 13.79 -18.33
C THR A 325 -3.06 14.95 -18.75
N PRO A 326 -3.58 16.16 -19.02
CA PRO A 326 -2.74 17.29 -19.42
C PRO A 326 -1.61 17.64 -18.47
N TYR A 327 -1.76 17.38 -17.16
CA TYR A 327 -0.71 17.63 -16.18
C TYR A 327 0.39 16.54 -16.20
N GLU A 328 0.07 15.31 -16.58
CA GLU A 328 1.03 14.26 -16.85
C GLU A 328 1.83 14.53 -18.13
N ARG A 329 1.22 15.20 -19.10
CA ARG A 329 1.86 15.66 -20.35
C ARG A 329 2.75 16.89 -20.15
N GLY A 330 2.66 17.59 -18.99
CA GLY A 330 3.34 18.86 -18.76
C GLY A 330 4.85 18.79 -18.99
N ASN A 331 5.33 19.60 -19.94
CA ASN A 331 6.73 20.00 -20.28
C ASN A 331 7.87 18.99 -20.11
N GLY A 332 7.60 17.72 -19.84
CA GLY A 332 8.59 16.68 -19.68
C GLY A 332 8.00 15.37 -20.11
N LYS A 333 8.35 14.95 -21.28
CA LYS A 333 8.06 13.63 -21.84
C LYS A 333 8.77 12.50 -21.10
N TYR A 334 9.27 12.73 -19.88
CA TYR A 334 10.18 11.80 -19.21
C TYR A 334 9.67 11.48 -17.80
N PHE A 335 9.60 10.21 -17.45
CA PHE A 335 9.51 9.79 -16.06
C PHE A 335 10.92 9.75 -15.43
N GLY A 336 11.01 9.78 -14.10
CA GLY A 336 12.29 9.80 -13.40
C GLY A 336 13.04 8.48 -13.52
N SER A 337 14.35 8.53 -13.78
CA SER A 337 15.20 7.37 -13.62
C SER A 337 15.36 6.96 -12.16
N HIS A 338 15.14 7.90 -11.22
CA HIS A 338 15.22 7.65 -9.77
C HIS A 338 13.98 8.20 -9.08
N ALA A 339 13.52 7.46 -8.08
CA ALA A 339 12.48 7.90 -7.15
C ALA A 339 12.87 7.56 -5.71
N ILE A 340 12.30 8.31 -4.78
CA ILE A 340 12.51 8.14 -3.34
C ILE A 340 11.22 8.40 -2.59
N ALA A 341 10.96 7.59 -1.56
CA ALA A 341 9.95 7.87 -0.54
C ALA A 341 10.53 7.58 0.84
N THR A 342 10.13 8.37 1.81
CA THR A 342 10.45 8.13 3.22
C THR A 342 9.32 8.62 4.10
N MET A 343 9.05 7.90 5.18
CA MET A 343 8.03 8.24 6.14
C MET A 343 8.52 7.93 7.55
N VAL A 344 8.05 8.72 8.49
CA VAL A 344 8.12 8.43 9.92
C VAL A 344 6.84 8.88 10.59
N GLU A 345 6.27 8.02 11.42
CA GLU A 345 5.15 8.37 12.28
C GLU A 345 5.38 7.86 13.70
N VAL A 346 4.89 8.62 14.66
CA VAL A 346 5.01 8.31 16.09
C VAL A 346 3.70 8.66 16.79
N GLY A 347 3.18 7.73 17.58
CA GLY A 347 1.99 7.95 18.40
C GLY A 347 2.16 7.42 19.82
N TYR A 348 1.54 8.10 20.76
CA TYR A 348 1.50 7.72 22.18
C TYR A 348 0.06 7.51 22.65
N ASP A 349 -0.20 6.38 23.30
CA ASP A 349 -1.50 6.05 23.88
C ASP A 349 -1.68 6.81 25.22
N ILE A 350 -2.41 7.94 25.18
CA ILE A 350 -2.69 8.74 26.36
C ILE A 350 -3.67 8.07 27.33
N PHE A 351 -4.53 7.14 26.85
CA PHE A 351 -5.44 6.41 27.73
C PHE A 351 -4.73 5.39 28.61
N SER A 352 -3.49 5.00 28.24
CA SER A 352 -2.64 4.18 29.09
C SER A 352 -2.38 4.78 30.47
N GLN A 353 -2.50 6.12 30.60
CA GLN A 353 -2.32 6.84 31.86
C GLN A 353 -3.60 6.84 32.75
N ILE A 354 -4.73 6.41 32.21
CA ILE A 354 -6.03 6.39 32.91
C ILE A 354 -6.40 4.95 33.25
N PRO A 355 -6.29 4.49 34.52
CA PRO A 355 -6.43 3.08 34.88
C PRO A 355 -7.71 2.42 34.40
N LYS A 356 -8.84 3.12 34.47
CA LYS A 356 -10.15 2.60 34.01
C LYS A 356 -10.18 2.33 32.52
N LEU A 357 -9.69 3.28 31.70
CA LEU A 357 -9.68 3.14 30.22
C LEU A 357 -8.72 2.05 29.77
N ARG A 358 -7.57 1.94 30.47
CA ARG A 358 -6.60 0.87 30.22
C ARG A 358 -7.17 -0.51 30.56
N GLN A 359 -7.95 -0.64 31.65
CA GLN A 359 -8.65 -1.91 32.00
C GLN A 359 -9.69 -2.29 30.96
N ASP A 360 -10.39 -1.30 30.38
CA ASP A 360 -11.36 -1.51 29.31
C ASP A 360 -10.70 -1.76 27.94
N ASN A 361 -9.37 -1.84 27.84
CA ASN A 361 -8.61 -1.97 26.60
C ASN A 361 -8.87 -0.85 25.57
N LYS A 362 -9.38 0.30 26.00
CA LYS A 362 -9.56 1.46 25.14
C LYS A 362 -8.23 2.19 24.97
N LYS A 363 -7.96 2.66 23.76
CA LYS A 363 -6.74 3.40 23.45
C LYS A 363 -7.07 4.71 22.75
N LEU A 364 -6.27 5.73 23.01
CA LEU A 364 -6.32 7.00 22.28
C LEU A 364 -4.89 7.42 21.99
N TYR A 365 -4.48 7.22 20.75
CA TYR A 365 -3.19 7.70 20.29
C TYR A 365 -3.28 9.17 19.86
N VAL A 366 -2.35 9.98 20.33
CA VAL A 366 -2.01 11.27 19.73
C VAL A 366 -0.77 11.02 18.90
N PHE A 367 -0.77 11.44 17.63
CA PHE A 367 0.31 11.13 16.71
C PHE A 367 0.81 12.33 15.92
N GLY A 368 2.04 12.22 15.47
CA GLY A 368 2.66 13.04 14.44
C GLY A 368 3.19 12.17 13.32
N HIS A 369 3.13 12.68 12.10
CA HIS A 369 3.50 11.98 10.89
C HIS A 369 4.22 12.93 9.93
N TYR A 370 5.28 12.45 9.30
CA TYR A 370 6.02 13.14 8.27
C TYR A 370 6.35 12.20 7.13
N GLU A 371 6.11 12.66 5.89
CA GLU A 371 6.55 11.98 4.67
C GLU A 371 7.31 12.95 3.76
N TYR A 372 8.25 12.39 3.04
CA TYR A 372 8.86 13.01 1.88
C TYR A 372 8.89 12.01 0.74
N TYR A 373 8.51 12.46 -0.45
CA TYR A 373 8.71 11.68 -1.65
C TYR A 373 8.99 12.54 -2.89
N ASP A 374 9.63 11.92 -3.87
CA ASP A 374 9.86 12.50 -5.19
C ASP A 374 9.86 11.37 -6.23
N SER A 375 8.84 11.35 -7.07
CA SER A 375 8.72 10.38 -8.18
C SER A 375 9.66 10.68 -9.34
N TYR A 376 10.37 11.82 -9.32
CA TYR A 376 11.31 12.24 -10.36
C TYR A 376 12.48 13.04 -9.76
N VAL A 377 13.38 12.36 -9.06
CA VAL A 377 14.52 12.99 -8.34
C VAL A 377 15.39 13.85 -9.26
N ASN A 378 15.65 13.38 -10.48
CA ASN A 378 16.52 14.04 -11.46
C ASN A 378 15.80 14.92 -12.47
N ALA A 379 14.62 15.46 -12.14
CA ALA A 379 13.88 16.32 -13.07
C ALA A 379 14.71 17.54 -13.50
N PRO A 380 14.81 17.82 -14.81
CA PRO A 380 15.64 18.89 -15.32
C PRO A 380 15.04 20.29 -15.10
N SER A 381 13.78 20.39 -14.67
CA SER A 381 13.05 21.67 -14.51
C SER A 381 12.15 21.64 -13.26
N LYS A 382 11.29 22.65 -13.08
CA LYS A 382 10.38 22.78 -11.96
C LYS A 382 9.64 21.48 -11.63
N LYS A 383 9.72 21.05 -10.36
CA LYS A 383 9.23 19.76 -9.88
C LYS A 383 7.94 19.94 -9.09
N TRP A 384 6.83 19.51 -9.60
CA TRP A 384 5.62 19.28 -8.82
C TRP A 384 5.57 17.88 -8.20
N THR A 385 6.49 16.99 -8.58
CA THR A 385 6.61 15.60 -8.12
C THR A 385 7.22 15.45 -6.72
N ASN A 386 7.81 16.51 -6.20
CA ASN A 386 8.44 16.53 -4.88
C ASN A 386 7.48 17.09 -3.83
N ARG A 387 7.21 16.33 -2.79
CA ARG A 387 6.28 16.70 -1.72
C ARG A 387 6.82 16.39 -0.35
N ASN A 388 6.47 17.25 0.61
CA ASN A 388 6.61 17.01 2.04
C ASN A 388 5.23 17.00 2.65
N ILE A 389 4.89 15.97 3.40
CA ILE A 389 3.59 15.81 4.04
C ILE A 389 3.80 15.81 5.54
N PHE A 390 3.02 16.64 6.22
CA PHE A 390 2.97 16.71 7.67
C PHE A 390 1.55 16.42 8.11
N ALA A 391 1.36 15.45 8.99
CA ALA A 391 0.07 15.22 9.59
C ALA A 391 0.18 15.10 11.11
N ALA A 392 -0.86 15.54 11.80
CA ALA A 392 -1.02 15.35 13.23
C ALA A 392 -2.48 15.09 13.54
N GLY A 393 -2.74 14.20 14.49
CA GLY A 393 -4.11 13.82 14.78
C GLY A 393 -4.26 12.89 15.97
N VAL A 394 -5.43 12.28 16.02
CA VAL A 394 -5.81 11.33 17.06
C VAL A 394 -6.49 10.10 16.47
N ASN A 395 -6.18 8.92 17.06
CA ASN A 395 -6.84 7.67 16.73
C ASN A 395 -7.40 7.05 18.01
N TYR A 396 -8.73 6.97 18.07
CA TYR A 396 -9.44 6.35 19.17
C TYR A 396 -9.83 4.91 18.81
N TYR A 397 -9.42 3.97 19.66
CA TYR A 397 -9.77 2.55 19.57
C TYR A 397 -10.76 2.19 20.68
N PRO A 398 -12.08 2.15 20.41
CA PRO A 398 -13.07 1.65 21.37
C PRO A 398 -12.86 0.17 21.67
N ILE A 399 -12.43 -0.59 20.67
CA ILE A 399 -11.98 -1.98 20.73
C ILE A 399 -10.76 -2.14 19.80
N PRO A 400 -9.94 -3.19 19.94
CA PRO A 400 -8.72 -3.34 19.15
C PRO A 400 -8.91 -3.39 17.63
N GLN A 401 -10.08 -3.82 17.16
CA GLN A 401 -10.40 -4.01 15.75
C GLN A 401 -10.97 -2.77 15.06
N ILE A 402 -11.35 -1.73 15.81
CA ILE A 402 -11.98 -0.52 15.26
C ILE A 402 -11.17 0.71 15.66
N ALA A 403 -10.85 1.56 14.70
CA ALA A 403 -10.26 2.88 14.93
C ALA A 403 -11.17 3.99 14.38
N ILE A 404 -11.34 5.05 15.17
CA ILE A 404 -11.91 6.32 14.74
C ILE A 404 -10.74 7.29 14.67
N LYS A 405 -10.49 7.84 13.47
CA LYS A 405 -9.32 8.64 13.14
C LYS A 405 -9.71 10.07 12.82
N ALA A 406 -8.92 11.04 13.24
CA ALA A 406 -9.07 12.44 12.83
C ALA A 406 -7.69 13.09 12.75
N GLU A 407 -7.45 13.83 11.67
CA GLU A 407 -6.15 14.48 11.42
C GLU A 407 -6.28 15.80 10.69
N TYR A 408 -5.29 16.65 10.87
CA TYR A 408 -4.93 17.71 9.96
C TYR A 408 -3.72 17.25 9.14
N ASN A 409 -3.85 17.32 7.82
CA ASN A 409 -2.80 16.95 6.85
C ASN A 409 -2.38 18.18 6.06
N TYR A 410 -1.09 18.40 5.93
CA TYR A 410 -0.51 19.53 5.19
C TYR A 410 0.53 19.03 4.21
N ARG A 411 0.16 19.01 2.93
CA ARG A 411 1.06 18.65 1.84
C ARG A 411 1.73 19.91 1.29
N LYS A 412 3.02 20.05 1.57
CA LYS A 412 3.84 21.16 1.11
C LYS A 412 4.52 20.83 -0.21
N LEU A 413 4.28 21.64 -1.22
CA LEU A 413 4.90 21.54 -2.52
C LEU A 413 6.09 22.52 -2.63
N LYS A 414 6.89 22.37 -3.70
CA LYS A 414 7.98 23.31 -4.01
C LYS A 414 7.45 24.69 -4.37
N SER A 415 8.30 25.70 -4.15
CA SER A 415 8.02 27.08 -4.56
C SER A 415 7.53 27.15 -6.01
N GLY A 416 6.42 27.83 -6.21
CA GLY A 416 5.73 27.98 -7.49
C GLY A 416 4.50 27.07 -7.66
N TYR A 417 4.23 26.18 -6.68
CA TYR A 417 3.00 25.40 -6.57
C TYR A 417 2.23 25.76 -5.31
N ASN A 418 0.92 25.47 -5.30
CA ASN A 418 0.09 25.69 -4.12
C ASN A 418 0.22 24.52 -3.15
N ASP A 419 0.33 24.83 -1.86
CA ASP A 419 0.26 23.82 -0.80
C ASP A 419 -1.16 23.26 -0.70
N GLU A 420 -1.27 22.02 -0.19
CA GLU A 420 -2.51 21.25 -0.19
C GLU A 420 -2.88 20.82 1.25
N PRO A 421 -3.46 21.75 2.06
CA PRO A 421 -3.94 21.41 3.40
C PRO A 421 -5.30 20.72 3.35
N ALA A 422 -5.53 19.77 4.29
CA ALA A 422 -6.78 19.06 4.44
C ALA A 422 -7.08 18.70 5.91
N VAL A 423 -8.34 18.50 6.22
CA VAL A 423 -8.81 17.84 7.44
C VAL A 423 -9.47 16.54 7.03
N ASN A 424 -9.04 15.42 7.63
CA ASN A 424 -9.57 14.12 7.36
C ASN A 424 -10.15 13.48 8.64
N ILE A 425 -11.27 12.79 8.50
CA ILE A 425 -11.92 12.01 9.57
C ILE A 425 -12.31 10.68 8.97
N GLY A 426 -12.07 9.58 9.69
CA GLY A 426 -12.40 8.24 9.20
C GLY A 426 -12.74 7.26 10.31
N ILE A 427 -13.37 6.18 9.91
CA ILE A 427 -13.56 4.99 10.72
C ILE A 427 -13.00 3.79 9.96
N ALA A 428 -12.24 2.96 10.64
CA ALA A 428 -11.59 1.79 10.05
C ALA A 428 -11.82 0.55 10.90
N TYR A 429 -11.93 -0.59 10.23
CA TYR A 429 -12.02 -1.92 10.81
C TYR A 429 -10.95 -2.84 10.22
N GLN A 430 -10.41 -3.74 11.04
CA GLN A 430 -9.54 -4.84 10.61
C GLN A 430 -9.70 -6.03 11.56
N GLY A 431 -9.96 -7.23 11.03
CA GLY A 431 -10.06 -8.43 11.87
C GLY A 431 -10.66 -9.65 11.17
N PHE A 432 -10.82 -10.70 11.94
CA PHE A 432 -11.47 -11.95 11.52
C PHE A 432 -12.85 -12.07 12.15
N PHE A 433 -13.79 -12.64 11.40
CA PHE A 433 -15.17 -12.93 11.83
C PHE A 433 -15.34 -14.40 12.23
N LEU A 434 -14.53 -15.31 11.63
CA LEU A 434 -14.52 -16.75 11.86
C LEU A 434 -13.11 -17.27 12.08
#